data_962754ebb8582774c75482dab2cae533
#
_entry.id   962754ebb8582774c75482dab2cae533
#
_cell.length_a   1.000
_cell.length_b   1.000
_cell.length_c   1.000
_cell.angle_alpha   90.00
_cell.angle_beta   90.00
_cell.angle_gamma   90.00
#
_symmetry.space_group_name_H-M   'P 1'
#
loop_
_entity.id
_entity.type
_entity.pdbx_description
1 polymer ?
#
loop_
_entity_poly.entity_id
_entity_poly.type
_entity_poly.pdbx_seq_one_letter_code
_entity_poly.pdbx_strand_id
1 'polypeptide(L)'
;MTKTNILSDNCVLKRKKIIDKMRDRIKSPCKKILLVQPVQITEDGIDIKIALNKRYYMYPPYSLGVLTTNLKKRGYDVSILDLNFDLFKIFFENSTESFLNDRITDIWKKRLEEKIKNFEPDLIGLSCTFTMGHDLLIRTADFSKSINPKIPIIAGGVHVTNAPEMVLKEGKNIDFISLYEGDISFCDFADIVNNKKSEETLSQIGTRIDKQYIRIDKRTAPASEELNTIPDYDNLSIGEYNNFGEIGTFRYWRNKDAIGSPVLSNKGCRARCTFCSVANFNGSGVRGRSVKSVVDEIQHLKEDYNVDHITWLDDDLFYNTKRTLSLFEEISNRKLDITWDASNGIIGSAAVMHEELIHAASESGCIGMYFGIESGNDQILRKIKKPSAVKHFLKLGKLMDKYPNIFTRGFLIMGFPNETLGQIYDTIKLSHEMNLDWYTVQLLTPLPSTAIYNEMVEAGTIEGGSLNIDGEGFTMFSVRESERQRRKERQQKTNAKEFHNMFKNNLDRVPTKSELTELWLLVDYLINYQRIIETNDRVKLKKLQRFLTDVSDRMTIGNPISNLFLGIVETKLGRNIEADRRKLLAKEYISESKYWQTRFDSLNLMELL
;
A
#
# COMPACT_ATOMS: atom_id res chain seq x y z
N MET A 1 20.13 34.73 27.83
CA MET A 1 19.81 34.28 26.47
C MET A 1 18.75 33.20 26.58
N THR A 2 17.57 33.44 26.09
CA THR A 2 16.39 32.57 26.24
C THR A 2 16.51 31.32 25.37
N LYS A 3 15.94 30.20 25.79
CA LYS A 3 15.91 28.91 25.02
C LYS A 3 15.52 29.08 23.52
N THR A 4 14.77 30.12 23.19
CA THR A 4 14.34 30.47 21.83
C THR A 4 15.50 30.90 20.92
N ASN A 5 16.48 31.65 21.44
CA ASN A 5 17.64 32.10 20.66
C ASN A 5 18.63 30.95 20.38
N ILE A 6 18.81 30.03 21.33
CA ILE A 6 19.71 28.86 21.15
C ILE A 6 19.12 27.89 20.10
N LEU A 7 17.78 27.73 20.03
CA LEU A 7 17.11 26.90 19.04
C LEU A 7 17.18 27.50 17.62
N SER A 8 17.11 28.84 17.50
CA SER A 8 17.28 29.54 16.21
C SER A 8 18.70 29.39 15.66
N ASP A 9 19.71 29.58 16.50
CA ASP A 9 21.12 29.48 16.12
C ASP A 9 21.51 28.06 15.66
N ASN A 10 20.98 27.04 16.31
CA ASN A 10 21.22 25.65 15.92
C ASN A 10 20.58 25.33 14.56
N CYS A 11 19.40 25.88 14.26
CA CYS A 11 18.73 25.70 12.97
C CYS A 11 19.49 26.39 11.82
N VAL A 12 20.00 27.59 12.05
CA VAL A 12 20.79 28.36 11.08
C VAL A 12 22.10 27.61 10.77
N LEU A 13 22.80 27.11 11.80
CA LEU A 13 24.04 26.36 11.61
C LEU A 13 23.81 25.05 10.85
N LYS A 14 22.75 24.30 11.15
CA LYS A 14 22.38 23.09 10.42
C LYS A 14 22.10 23.38 8.95
N ARG A 15 21.33 24.44 8.67
CA ARG A 15 21.02 24.86 7.31
C ARG A 15 22.27 25.18 6.53
N LYS A 16 23.17 26.00 7.10
CA LYS A 16 24.45 26.37 6.47
C LYS A 16 25.25 25.11 6.09
N LYS A 17 25.43 24.17 7.02
CA LYS A 17 26.16 22.91 6.76
C LYS A 17 25.54 22.10 5.62
N ILE A 18 24.20 22.03 5.53
CA ILE A 18 23.51 21.31 4.44
C ILE A 18 23.75 22.04 3.11
N ILE A 19 23.65 23.36 3.07
CA ILE A 19 23.87 24.16 1.86
C ILE A 19 25.31 24.07 1.37
N ASP A 20 26.29 24.16 2.27
CA ASP A 20 27.71 23.97 1.93
C ASP A 20 27.92 22.62 1.24
N LYS A 21 27.31 21.56 1.78
CA LYS A 21 27.35 20.23 1.15
C LYS A 21 26.60 20.17 -0.18
N MET A 22 25.47 20.86 -0.32
CA MET A 22 24.75 20.95 -1.60
C MET A 22 25.63 21.55 -2.69
N ARG A 23 26.33 22.65 -2.39
CA ARG A 23 27.25 23.32 -3.31
C ARG A 23 28.48 22.49 -3.66
N ASP A 24 28.97 21.69 -2.72
CA ASP A 24 30.07 20.77 -2.96
C ASP A 24 29.67 19.60 -3.88
N ARG A 25 28.47 19.08 -3.69
CA ARG A 25 28.02 17.85 -4.36
C ARG A 25 27.30 18.08 -5.68
N ILE A 26 26.60 19.21 -5.83
CA ILE A 26 25.73 19.48 -6.98
C ILE A 26 26.30 20.68 -7.76
N LYS A 27 26.68 20.44 -9.00
CA LYS A 27 27.17 21.50 -9.87
C LYS A 27 26.00 22.37 -10.35
N SER A 28 26.17 23.68 -10.31
CA SER A 28 25.28 24.63 -10.96
C SER A 28 25.78 24.95 -12.38
N PRO A 29 24.89 25.00 -13.40
CA PRO A 29 23.46 24.80 -13.31
C PRO A 29 23.05 23.32 -13.27
N CYS A 30 22.20 22.94 -12.31
CA CYS A 30 21.50 21.66 -12.27
C CYS A 30 20.20 21.82 -13.09
N LYS A 31 20.11 21.23 -14.25
CA LYS A 31 18.97 21.38 -15.18
C LYS A 31 18.19 20.09 -15.37
N LYS A 32 18.90 18.96 -15.46
CA LYS A 32 18.33 17.65 -15.75
C LYS A 32 18.15 16.84 -14.47
N ILE A 33 16.92 16.49 -14.13
CA ILE A 33 16.57 15.73 -12.93
C ILE A 33 15.93 14.40 -13.33
N LEU A 34 16.55 13.29 -12.93
CA LEU A 34 15.99 11.95 -13.11
C LEU A 34 15.31 11.50 -11.83
N LEU A 35 14.00 11.27 -11.89
CA LEU A 35 13.21 10.71 -10.80
C LEU A 35 13.06 9.21 -11.01
N VAL A 36 13.47 8.42 -10.02
CA VAL A 36 13.49 6.95 -10.13
C VAL A 36 12.61 6.33 -9.05
N GLN A 37 11.73 5.46 -9.48
CA GLN A 37 11.05 4.47 -8.62
C GLN A 37 11.87 3.18 -8.69
N PRO A 38 12.56 2.77 -7.62
CA PRO A 38 13.25 1.48 -7.55
C PRO A 38 12.28 0.31 -7.75
N VAL A 39 12.81 -0.85 -8.12
CA VAL A 39 12.02 -2.09 -8.08
C VAL A 39 11.46 -2.30 -6.66
N GLN A 40 10.27 -2.89 -6.58
CA GLN A 40 9.58 -3.10 -5.31
C GLN A 40 9.61 -4.56 -4.84
N ILE A 41 10.26 -5.43 -5.60
CA ILE A 41 10.29 -6.88 -5.37
C ILE A 41 11.72 -7.35 -5.56
N THR A 42 12.23 -8.13 -4.60
CA THR A 42 13.54 -8.79 -4.69
C THR A 42 13.48 -10.01 -5.61
N GLU A 43 14.63 -10.47 -6.09
CA GLU A 43 14.74 -11.65 -6.95
C GLU A 43 14.05 -12.88 -6.35
N ASP A 44 14.24 -13.10 -5.04
CA ASP A 44 13.64 -14.23 -4.30
C ASP A 44 12.14 -14.08 -4.06
N GLY A 45 11.60 -12.88 -4.23
CA GLY A 45 10.20 -12.52 -3.99
C GLY A 45 9.27 -12.71 -5.19
N ILE A 46 9.79 -12.95 -6.40
CA ILE A 46 8.95 -13.11 -7.59
C ILE A 46 8.41 -14.54 -7.69
N ASP A 47 7.09 -14.66 -7.60
CA ASP A 47 6.36 -15.85 -8.01
C ASP A 47 5.95 -15.68 -9.48
N ILE A 48 6.49 -16.54 -10.35
CA ILE A 48 6.28 -16.50 -11.78
C ILE A 48 4.79 -16.62 -12.15
N LYS A 49 4.04 -17.49 -11.47
CA LYS A 49 2.61 -17.68 -11.73
C LYS A 49 1.82 -16.43 -11.40
N ILE A 50 2.14 -15.77 -10.29
CA ILE A 50 1.52 -14.50 -9.89
C ILE A 50 1.87 -13.40 -10.90
N ALA A 51 3.13 -13.35 -11.35
CA ALA A 51 3.58 -12.40 -12.36
C ALA A 51 2.84 -12.59 -13.68
N LEU A 52 2.81 -13.81 -14.24
CA LEU A 52 2.12 -14.14 -15.49
C LEU A 52 0.62 -13.81 -15.44
N ASN A 53 0.00 -13.87 -14.27
CA ASN A 53 -1.38 -13.45 -14.07
C ASN A 53 -1.55 -11.96 -13.82
N LYS A 54 -0.49 -11.16 -13.93
CA LYS A 54 -0.50 -9.69 -13.75
C LYS A 54 -1.02 -9.27 -12.37
N ARG A 55 -0.71 -10.03 -11.32
CA ARG A 55 -1.25 -9.80 -9.96
C ARG A 55 -0.27 -9.12 -8.99
N TYR A 56 0.89 -8.71 -9.47
CA TYR A 56 1.70 -7.76 -8.71
C TYR A 56 1.11 -6.36 -8.83
N TYR A 57 0.98 -5.68 -7.68
CA TYR A 57 0.57 -4.29 -7.70
C TYR A 57 1.58 -3.44 -8.45
N MET A 58 1.08 -2.66 -9.39
CA MET A 58 1.87 -1.81 -10.26
C MET A 58 1.18 -0.47 -10.40
N TYR A 59 1.25 0.31 -9.32
CA TYR A 59 0.73 1.67 -9.35
C TYR A 59 1.73 2.59 -10.04
N PRO A 60 1.30 3.37 -11.03
CA PRO A 60 2.11 4.47 -11.54
C PRO A 60 2.58 5.35 -10.37
N PRO A 61 3.84 5.80 -10.36
CA PRO A 61 4.37 6.62 -9.27
C PRO A 61 3.77 8.03 -9.27
N TYR A 62 2.52 8.14 -8.83
CA TYR A 62 1.68 9.35 -8.81
C TYR A 62 2.44 10.58 -8.26
N SER A 63 3.12 10.42 -7.13
CA SER A 63 3.90 11.49 -6.51
C SER A 63 5.07 11.95 -7.35
N LEU A 64 5.73 11.06 -8.11
CA LEU A 64 6.79 11.46 -9.05
C LEU A 64 6.21 12.22 -10.24
N GLY A 65 5.01 11.86 -10.69
CA GLY A 65 4.28 12.63 -11.71
C GLY A 65 3.97 14.06 -11.23
N VAL A 66 3.50 14.23 -9.99
CA VAL A 66 3.27 15.56 -9.39
C VAL A 66 4.56 16.36 -9.28
N LEU A 67 5.64 15.75 -8.80
CA LEU A 67 6.96 16.40 -8.70
C LEU A 67 7.46 16.82 -10.08
N THR A 68 7.28 15.99 -11.11
CA THR A 68 7.66 16.29 -12.48
C THR A 68 6.94 17.52 -12.99
N THR A 69 5.61 17.61 -12.81
CA THR A 69 4.84 18.78 -13.19
C THR A 69 5.35 20.05 -12.50
N ASN A 70 5.59 19.98 -11.18
CA ASN A 70 6.07 21.13 -10.40
C ASN A 70 7.49 21.58 -10.82
N LEU A 71 8.39 20.65 -11.09
CA LEU A 71 9.74 20.93 -11.56
C LEU A 71 9.75 21.50 -12.99
N LYS A 72 8.97 20.92 -13.91
CA LYS A 72 8.82 21.44 -15.28
C LYS A 72 8.30 22.88 -15.32
N LYS A 73 7.32 23.22 -14.45
CA LYS A 73 6.83 24.60 -14.27
C LYS A 73 7.93 25.58 -13.86
N ARG A 74 9.00 25.10 -13.20
CA ARG A 74 10.18 25.89 -12.78
C ARG A 74 11.34 25.85 -13.79
N GLY A 75 11.11 25.22 -14.96
CA GLY A 75 12.06 25.18 -16.08
C GLY A 75 13.15 24.12 -15.96
N TYR A 76 12.88 23.04 -15.22
CA TYR A 76 13.73 21.84 -15.19
C TYR A 76 13.35 20.86 -16.29
N ASP A 77 14.36 20.19 -16.87
CA ASP A 77 14.17 19.01 -17.70
C ASP A 77 14.08 17.78 -16.79
N VAL A 78 12.93 17.12 -16.78
CA VAL A 78 12.64 16.04 -15.83
C VAL A 78 12.22 14.78 -16.56
N SER A 79 12.81 13.66 -16.18
CA SER A 79 12.39 12.36 -16.67
C SER A 79 12.10 11.42 -15.51
N ILE A 80 11.09 10.56 -15.68
CA ILE A 80 10.75 9.51 -14.73
C ILE A 80 11.29 8.16 -15.26
N LEU A 81 11.79 7.34 -14.35
CA LEU A 81 12.13 5.95 -14.60
C LEU A 81 11.49 5.10 -13.51
N ASP A 82 10.49 4.31 -13.88
CA ASP A 82 9.91 3.30 -13.00
C ASP A 82 10.54 1.93 -13.30
N LEU A 83 11.53 1.55 -12.49
CA LEU A 83 12.23 0.28 -12.63
C LEU A 83 11.32 -0.92 -12.33
N ASN A 84 10.29 -0.74 -11.52
CA ASN A 84 9.33 -1.80 -11.25
C ASN A 84 8.46 -2.07 -12.48
N PHE A 85 7.99 -1.02 -13.14
CA PHE A 85 7.25 -1.13 -14.41
C PHE A 85 8.11 -1.75 -15.51
N ASP A 86 9.31 -1.23 -15.73
CA ASP A 86 10.24 -1.72 -16.77
C ASP A 86 10.60 -3.19 -16.56
N LEU A 87 10.78 -3.62 -15.30
CA LEU A 87 11.05 -5.03 -14.98
C LEU A 87 9.92 -5.94 -15.47
N PHE A 88 8.67 -5.63 -15.13
CA PHE A 88 7.53 -6.45 -15.53
C PHE A 88 7.24 -6.35 -17.03
N LYS A 89 7.40 -5.18 -17.65
CA LYS A 89 7.28 -5.01 -19.10
C LYS A 89 8.25 -5.93 -19.84
N ILE A 90 9.54 -5.88 -19.51
CA ILE A 90 10.57 -6.73 -20.12
C ILE A 90 10.30 -8.23 -19.86
N PHE A 91 9.82 -8.56 -18.64
CA PHE A 91 9.41 -9.91 -18.32
C PHE A 91 8.33 -10.45 -19.27
N PHE A 92 7.27 -9.68 -19.52
CA PHE A 92 6.18 -10.09 -20.41
C PHE A 92 6.61 -10.13 -21.87
N GLU A 93 7.45 -9.21 -22.32
CA GLU A 93 7.92 -9.15 -23.71
C GLU A 93 8.85 -10.33 -24.06
N ASN A 94 9.55 -10.89 -23.08
CA ASN A 94 10.53 -11.95 -23.30
C ASN A 94 10.14 -13.32 -22.73
N SER A 95 8.89 -13.53 -22.43
CA SER A 95 8.22 -14.61 -21.71
C SER A 95 8.79 -16.03 -21.88
N THR A 96 9.96 -16.30 -21.30
CA THR A 96 10.44 -17.66 -21.05
C THR A 96 10.77 -17.82 -19.57
N GLU A 97 10.30 -18.90 -18.95
CA GLU A 97 10.51 -19.23 -17.53
C GLU A 97 12.00 -19.19 -17.12
N SER A 98 12.90 -19.51 -18.06
CA SER A 98 14.35 -19.48 -17.86
C SER A 98 14.93 -18.07 -17.76
N PHE A 99 14.21 -17.05 -18.23
CA PHE A 99 14.71 -15.66 -18.27
C PHE A 99 14.65 -14.98 -16.89
N LEU A 100 13.75 -15.42 -16.01
CA LEU A 100 13.44 -14.72 -14.78
C LEU A 100 14.36 -15.02 -13.60
N ASN A 101 14.68 -16.29 -13.39
CA ASN A 101 15.35 -16.69 -12.14
C ASN A 101 16.77 -16.15 -12.02
N ASP A 102 17.47 -15.92 -13.14
CA ASP A 102 18.89 -15.57 -13.13
C ASP A 102 19.20 -14.09 -13.45
N ARG A 103 18.19 -13.25 -13.84
CA ARG A 103 18.48 -11.95 -14.47
C ARG A 103 17.67 -10.74 -14.01
N ILE A 104 16.86 -10.84 -12.98
CA ILE A 104 16.05 -9.68 -12.51
C ILE A 104 16.95 -8.49 -12.14
N THR A 105 18.01 -8.76 -11.43
CA THR A 105 19.00 -7.73 -11.06
C THR A 105 19.65 -7.10 -12.27
N ASP A 106 19.95 -7.88 -13.30
CA ASP A 106 20.58 -7.36 -14.52
C ASP A 106 19.62 -6.50 -15.33
N ILE A 107 18.33 -6.86 -15.36
CA ILE A 107 17.32 -6.11 -16.09
C ILE A 107 17.20 -4.67 -15.56
N TRP A 108 16.92 -4.50 -14.27
CA TRP A 108 16.73 -3.16 -13.73
C TRP A 108 18.03 -2.33 -13.72
N LYS A 109 19.19 -2.98 -13.52
CA LYS A 109 20.49 -2.31 -13.61
C LYS A 109 20.76 -1.81 -15.02
N LYS A 110 20.54 -2.64 -16.04
CA LYS A 110 20.69 -2.26 -17.44
C LYS A 110 19.79 -1.07 -17.80
N ARG A 111 18.51 -1.11 -17.39
CA ARG A 111 17.57 -0.01 -17.64
C ARG A 111 18.02 1.29 -16.96
N LEU A 112 18.47 1.22 -15.72
CA LEU A 112 18.99 2.38 -14.99
C LEU A 112 20.25 2.94 -15.65
N GLU A 113 21.19 2.07 -16.05
CA GLU A 113 22.41 2.47 -16.75
C GLU A 113 22.12 3.17 -18.09
N GLU A 114 21.28 2.55 -18.94
CA GLU A 114 20.84 3.13 -20.20
C GLU A 114 20.21 4.52 -19.98
N LYS A 115 19.33 4.66 -18.98
CA LYS A 115 18.66 5.92 -18.69
C LYS A 115 19.64 6.99 -18.20
N ILE A 116 20.57 6.65 -17.30
CA ILE A 116 21.59 7.59 -16.82
C ILE A 116 22.48 8.06 -17.97
N LYS A 117 22.95 7.15 -18.84
CA LYS A 117 23.81 7.48 -19.97
C LYS A 117 23.13 8.33 -21.04
N ASN A 118 21.85 8.04 -21.33
CA ASN A 118 21.10 8.72 -22.38
C ASN A 118 20.56 10.08 -21.93
N PHE A 119 20.13 10.18 -20.69
CA PHE A 119 19.54 11.42 -20.16
C PHE A 119 20.61 12.35 -19.56
N GLU A 120 21.73 11.82 -19.07
CA GLU A 120 22.82 12.56 -18.41
C GLU A 120 22.32 13.48 -17.30
N PRO A 121 21.66 12.94 -16.24
CA PRO A 121 21.08 13.77 -15.20
C PRO A 121 22.13 14.47 -14.35
N ASP A 122 21.83 15.72 -13.95
CA ASP A 122 22.60 16.49 -12.98
C ASP A 122 22.29 16.06 -11.53
N LEU A 123 21.08 15.47 -11.31
CA LEU A 123 20.57 15.03 -10.01
C LEU A 123 19.67 13.81 -10.20
N ILE A 124 19.83 12.80 -9.34
CA ILE A 124 18.90 11.67 -9.24
C ILE A 124 18.08 11.79 -7.97
N GLY A 125 16.74 11.74 -8.12
CA GLY A 125 15.77 11.60 -7.03
C GLY A 125 15.25 10.16 -6.94
N LEU A 126 15.49 9.46 -5.82
CA LEU A 126 15.00 8.09 -5.58
C LEU A 126 13.77 8.13 -4.68
N SER A 127 12.69 7.44 -5.07
CA SER A 127 11.47 7.34 -4.28
C SER A 127 11.39 6.00 -3.53
N CYS A 128 11.11 6.04 -2.22
CA CYS A 128 10.82 4.83 -1.44
C CYS A 128 9.59 5.04 -0.56
N THR A 129 8.48 4.44 -0.97
CA THR A 129 7.21 4.53 -0.25
C THR A 129 7.10 3.48 0.85
N PHE A 130 7.53 2.25 0.58
CA PHE A 130 7.35 1.11 1.48
C PHE A 130 8.66 0.72 2.17
N THR A 131 8.56 0.38 3.46
CA THR A 131 9.72 -0.01 4.28
C THR A 131 10.46 -1.24 3.72
N MET A 132 9.75 -2.17 3.12
CA MET A 132 10.33 -3.33 2.46
C MET A 132 11.20 -2.99 1.23
N GLY A 133 11.05 -1.81 0.66
CA GLY A 133 11.90 -1.32 -0.44
C GLY A 133 13.24 -0.74 0.01
N HIS A 134 13.57 -0.82 1.30
CA HIS A 134 14.78 -0.22 1.85
C HIS A 134 16.07 -0.70 1.15
N ASP A 135 16.27 -2.01 1.07
CA ASP A 135 17.47 -2.58 0.44
C ASP A 135 17.56 -2.24 -1.05
N LEU A 136 16.42 -2.25 -1.74
CA LEU A 136 16.36 -1.92 -3.15
C LEU A 136 16.64 -0.44 -3.41
N LEU A 137 16.22 0.46 -2.50
CA LEU A 137 16.60 1.87 -2.53
C LEU A 137 18.12 2.03 -2.45
N ILE A 138 18.77 1.35 -1.47
CA ILE A 138 20.22 1.41 -1.27
C ILE A 138 20.96 0.82 -2.47
N ARG A 139 20.57 -0.36 -2.93
CA ARG A 139 21.16 -1.01 -4.12
C ARG A 139 21.02 -0.14 -5.38
N THR A 140 19.91 0.57 -5.54
CA THR A 140 19.70 1.51 -6.66
C THR A 140 20.65 2.71 -6.57
N ALA A 141 20.84 3.28 -5.37
CA ALA A 141 21.78 4.37 -5.13
C ALA A 141 23.23 3.91 -5.39
N ASP A 142 23.61 2.74 -4.89
CA ASP A 142 24.95 2.17 -5.06
C ASP A 142 25.27 1.91 -6.53
N PHE A 143 24.31 1.34 -7.25
CA PHE A 143 24.49 1.08 -8.68
C PHE A 143 24.55 2.39 -9.49
N SER A 144 23.73 3.39 -9.17
CA SER A 144 23.81 4.72 -9.81
C SER A 144 25.19 5.35 -9.64
N LYS A 145 25.78 5.25 -8.45
CA LYS A 145 27.16 5.72 -8.17
C LYS A 145 28.24 4.91 -8.87
N SER A 146 28.02 3.62 -9.15
CA SER A 146 28.98 2.81 -9.92
C SER A 146 29.05 3.26 -11.39
N ILE A 147 27.95 3.79 -11.94
CA ILE A 147 27.92 4.35 -13.30
C ILE A 147 28.58 5.74 -13.33
N ASN A 148 28.21 6.61 -12.39
CA ASN A 148 28.78 7.94 -12.25
C ASN A 148 29.00 8.27 -10.76
N PRO A 149 30.23 8.12 -10.23
CA PRO A 149 30.54 8.37 -8.81
C PRO A 149 30.25 9.81 -8.33
N LYS A 150 30.17 10.77 -9.26
CA LYS A 150 29.95 12.19 -8.96
C LYS A 150 28.48 12.58 -8.96
N ILE A 151 27.58 11.75 -9.50
CA ILE A 151 26.17 12.10 -9.60
C ILE A 151 25.55 12.26 -8.21
N PRO A 152 24.94 13.39 -7.88
CA PRO A 152 24.27 13.56 -6.58
C PRO A 152 22.97 12.76 -6.53
N ILE A 153 22.71 12.18 -5.36
CA ILE A 153 21.52 11.38 -5.11
C ILE A 153 20.76 11.92 -3.91
N ILE A 154 19.47 12.18 -4.09
CA ILE A 154 18.52 12.52 -3.03
C ILE A 154 17.43 11.46 -2.95
N ALA A 155 17.17 10.91 -1.77
CA ALA A 155 16.10 9.94 -1.54
C ALA A 155 14.92 10.59 -0.82
N GLY A 156 13.69 10.20 -1.18
CA GLY A 156 12.46 10.69 -0.55
C GLY A 156 11.38 9.62 -0.46
N GLY A 157 10.23 10.01 0.09
CA GLY A 157 9.07 9.14 0.25
C GLY A 157 8.76 8.77 1.70
N VAL A 158 7.69 8.00 1.89
CA VAL A 158 7.16 7.67 3.23
C VAL A 158 8.17 6.91 4.07
N HIS A 159 8.84 5.90 3.50
CA HIS A 159 9.86 5.13 4.22
C HIS A 159 11.04 6.02 4.66
N VAL A 160 11.56 6.84 3.76
CA VAL A 160 12.68 7.74 4.05
C VAL A 160 12.34 8.72 5.17
N THR A 161 11.10 9.19 5.21
CA THR A 161 10.60 10.07 6.29
C THR A 161 10.50 9.35 7.62
N ASN A 162 10.06 8.09 7.63
CA ASN A 162 9.86 7.32 8.86
C ASN A 162 11.14 6.67 9.39
N ALA A 163 12.17 6.46 8.55
CA ALA A 163 13.44 5.84 8.93
C ALA A 163 14.67 6.63 8.41
N PRO A 164 14.74 7.96 8.60
CA PRO A 164 15.72 8.82 7.94
C PRO A 164 17.16 8.53 8.34
N GLU A 165 17.40 8.25 9.61
CA GLU A 165 18.73 7.94 10.14
C GLU A 165 19.24 6.60 9.60
N MET A 166 18.36 5.60 9.53
CA MET A 166 18.68 4.29 8.98
C MET A 166 19.04 4.39 7.50
N VAL A 167 18.22 5.09 6.70
CA VAL A 167 18.47 5.31 5.28
C VAL A 167 19.84 5.96 5.05
N LEU A 168 20.21 6.98 5.82
CA LEU A 168 21.52 7.62 5.68
C LEU A 168 22.67 6.83 6.31
N LYS A 169 22.40 5.97 7.32
CA LYS A 169 23.41 5.10 7.92
C LYS A 169 23.83 3.97 6.98
N GLU A 170 22.86 3.34 6.35
CA GLU A 170 23.07 2.20 5.47
C GLU A 170 23.33 2.64 4.01
N GLY A 171 22.59 3.61 3.49
CA GLY A 171 22.75 4.19 2.16
C GLY A 171 23.90 5.19 2.08
N LYS A 172 25.15 4.70 2.10
CA LYS A 172 26.36 5.54 2.07
C LYS A 172 26.46 6.40 0.81
N ASN A 173 25.87 5.94 -0.28
CA ASN A 173 25.84 6.59 -1.58
C ASN A 173 24.63 7.53 -1.78
N ILE A 174 23.74 7.65 -0.78
CA ILE A 174 22.69 8.66 -0.73
C ILE A 174 23.27 9.93 -0.13
N ASP A 175 23.31 11.01 -0.90
CA ASP A 175 23.90 12.29 -0.49
C ASP A 175 22.95 13.09 0.40
N PHE A 176 21.64 13.10 0.06
CA PHE A 176 20.59 13.85 0.74
C PHE A 176 19.34 13.02 0.90
N ILE A 177 18.50 13.41 1.86
CA ILE A 177 17.12 12.90 1.96
C ILE A 177 16.13 14.07 1.96
N SER A 178 14.99 13.89 1.29
CA SER A 178 13.84 14.77 1.34
C SER A 178 12.76 14.13 2.22
N LEU A 179 12.39 14.81 3.29
CA LEU A 179 11.43 14.35 4.27
C LEU A 179 10.03 14.83 3.90
N TYR A 180 9.02 14.08 4.32
CA TYR A 180 7.62 14.43 4.10
C TYR A 180 7.28 14.59 2.61
N GLU A 181 6.36 15.51 2.29
CA GLU A 181 5.94 15.80 0.93
C GLU A 181 6.96 16.67 0.21
N GLY A 182 7.40 16.23 -0.95
CA GLY A 182 8.42 16.92 -1.75
C GLY A 182 7.89 18.02 -2.65
N ASP A 183 6.56 18.21 -2.75
CA ASP A 183 5.89 19.10 -3.72
C ASP A 183 6.50 20.50 -3.74
N ILE A 184 6.89 21.04 -2.59
CA ILE A 184 7.55 22.34 -2.43
C ILE A 184 9.03 22.18 -2.14
N SER A 185 9.37 21.38 -1.11
CA SER A 185 10.72 21.33 -0.54
C SER A 185 11.76 20.78 -1.51
N PHE A 186 11.40 19.77 -2.32
CA PHE A 186 12.31 19.24 -3.34
C PHE A 186 12.51 20.23 -4.49
N CYS A 187 11.45 20.91 -4.91
CA CYS A 187 11.56 21.97 -5.92
C CYS A 187 12.38 23.16 -5.41
N ASP A 188 12.20 23.55 -4.15
CA ASP A 188 13.00 24.61 -3.51
C ASP A 188 14.46 24.21 -3.38
N PHE A 189 14.73 22.93 -3.06
CA PHE A 189 16.09 22.40 -3.05
C PHE A 189 16.79 22.59 -4.41
N ALA A 190 16.13 22.24 -5.52
CA ALA A 190 16.67 22.44 -6.86
C ALA A 190 16.86 23.92 -7.22
N ASP A 191 15.91 24.79 -6.83
CA ASP A 191 16.01 26.23 -7.06
C ASP A 191 17.14 26.88 -6.26
N ILE A 192 17.38 26.46 -5.02
CA ILE A 192 18.49 26.93 -4.18
C ILE A 192 19.85 26.54 -4.78
N VAL A 193 19.99 25.31 -5.29
CA VAL A 193 21.20 24.87 -6.00
C VAL A 193 21.52 25.79 -7.19
N ASN A 194 20.49 26.30 -7.87
CA ASN A 194 20.62 27.17 -9.03
C ASN A 194 20.58 28.68 -8.70
N ASN A 195 20.65 29.03 -7.42
CA ASN A 195 20.54 30.41 -6.93
C ASN A 195 19.25 31.14 -7.39
N LYS A 196 18.18 30.38 -7.68
CA LYS A 196 16.86 30.93 -8.03
C LYS A 196 16.02 31.27 -6.80
N LYS A 197 16.37 30.73 -5.64
CA LYS A 197 15.65 30.89 -4.37
C LYS A 197 16.60 31.11 -3.20
N SER A 198 16.14 31.84 -2.18
CA SER A 198 16.92 32.09 -0.96
C SER A 198 17.16 30.80 -0.16
N GLU A 199 18.38 30.63 0.35
CA GLU A 199 18.79 29.52 1.21
C GLU A 199 17.94 29.38 2.49
N GLU A 200 17.36 30.47 2.96
CA GLU A 200 16.48 30.48 4.14
C GLU A 200 15.20 29.68 3.94
N THR A 201 14.79 29.46 2.70
CA THR A 201 13.62 28.68 2.33
C THR A 201 13.87 27.18 2.41
N LEU A 202 15.13 26.72 2.50
CA LEU A 202 15.46 25.29 2.60
C LEU A 202 14.77 24.66 3.81
N SER A 203 13.99 23.62 3.56
CA SER A 203 13.19 22.90 4.55
C SER A 203 13.16 21.40 4.23
N GLN A 204 12.90 20.56 5.23
CA GLN A 204 12.65 19.12 5.05
C GLN A 204 13.80 18.33 4.43
N ILE A 205 15.02 18.87 4.43
CA ILE A 205 16.20 18.21 3.87
C ILE A 205 17.08 17.70 5.02
N GLY A 206 17.55 16.47 4.85
CA GLY A 206 18.54 15.85 5.73
C GLY A 206 19.75 15.34 4.96
N THR A 207 20.86 15.20 5.66
CA THR A 207 22.10 14.64 5.12
C THR A 207 22.98 14.11 6.24
N ARG A 208 24.05 13.41 5.88
CA ARG A 208 25.11 12.96 6.78
C ARG A 208 26.35 13.83 6.59
N ILE A 209 26.83 14.45 7.68
CA ILE A 209 28.08 15.21 7.75
C ILE A 209 28.89 14.65 8.92
N ASP A 210 30.15 14.31 8.71
CA ASP A 210 31.05 13.76 9.73
C ASP A 210 30.44 12.60 10.55
N LYS A 211 29.80 11.67 9.85
CA LYS A 211 29.05 10.52 10.40
C LYS A 211 27.83 10.91 11.26
N GLN A 212 27.49 12.18 11.35
CA GLN A 212 26.30 12.67 12.05
C GLN A 212 25.16 12.91 11.09
N TYR A 213 23.95 12.54 11.51
CA TYR A 213 22.73 12.88 10.80
C TYR A 213 22.32 14.31 11.16
N ILE A 214 22.18 15.14 10.14
CA ILE A 214 21.74 16.55 10.26
C ILE A 214 20.52 16.74 9.37
N ARG A 215 19.47 17.36 9.92
CA ARG A 215 18.25 17.67 9.18
C ARG A 215 17.63 19.00 9.57
N ILE A 216 16.84 19.55 8.66
CA ILE A 216 15.93 20.67 8.89
C ILE A 216 14.51 20.11 9.01
N ASP A 217 13.96 20.15 10.22
CA ASP A 217 12.64 19.59 10.52
C ASP A 217 11.47 20.53 10.19
N LYS A 218 11.75 21.77 9.74
CA LYS A 218 10.69 22.71 9.39
C LYS A 218 9.88 22.13 8.23
N ARG A 219 8.64 21.76 8.52
CA ARG A 219 7.72 21.22 7.50
C ARG A 219 7.12 22.35 6.67
N THR A 220 7.15 22.18 5.35
CA THR A 220 6.48 23.02 4.37
C THR A 220 5.45 22.16 3.65
N ALA A 221 4.20 22.20 4.10
CA ALA A 221 3.14 21.43 3.49
C ALA A 221 2.60 22.16 2.24
N PRO A 222 2.26 21.43 1.16
CA PRO A 222 1.64 22.04 -0.03
C PRO A 222 0.33 22.72 0.34
N ALA A 223 0.11 23.91 -0.23
CA ALA A 223 -1.11 24.69 -0.11
C ALA A 223 -2.06 24.43 -1.29
N SER A 224 -3.10 25.25 -1.43
CA SER A 224 -4.17 24.97 -2.40
C SER A 224 -3.70 24.87 -3.85
N GLU A 225 -2.71 25.65 -4.25
CA GLU A 225 -2.18 25.65 -5.62
C GLU A 225 -1.39 24.38 -5.90
N GLU A 226 -0.43 24.05 -5.04
CA GLU A 226 0.39 22.86 -5.20
C GLU A 226 -0.42 21.57 -5.02
N LEU A 227 -1.43 21.57 -4.14
CA LEU A 227 -2.34 20.44 -3.98
C LEU A 227 -3.13 20.14 -5.27
N ASN A 228 -3.48 21.16 -6.05
CA ASN A 228 -4.23 21.01 -7.30
C ASN A 228 -3.37 20.60 -8.50
N THR A 229 -2.07 20.40 -8.30
CA THR A 229 -1.18 19.94 -9.37
C THR A 229 -1.59 18.55 -9.86
N ILE A 230 -1.83 18.43 -11.16
CA ILE A 230 -2.09 17.17 -11.86
C ILE A 230 -0.73 16.52 -12.19
N PRO A 231 -0.58 15.19 -12.01
CA PRO A 231 0.62 14.46 -12.42
C PRO A 231 0.94 14.64 -13.91
N ASP A 232 2.21 14.55 -14.25
CA ASP A 232 2.68 14.46 -15.63
C ASP A 232 2.43 13.04 -16.17
N TYR A 233 1.24 12.82 -16.70
CA TYR A 233 0.81 11.51 -17.18
C TYR A 233 1.53 11.07 -18.47
N ASP A 234 2.05 11.99 -19.27
CA ASP A 234 2.84 11.67 -20.47
C ASP A 234 4.14 10.93 -20.11
N ASN A 235 4.73 11.25 -18.94
CA ASN A 235 5.91 10.54 -18.43
C ASN A 235 5.57 9.27 -17.64
N LEU A 236 4.30 8.94 -17.43
CA LEU A 236 3.87 7.81 -16.60
C LEU A 236 3.32 6.62 -17.39
N SER A 237 3.21 6.69 -18.72
CA SER A 237 2.70 5.60 -19.59
C SER A 237 1.42 4.92 -19.05
N ILE A 238 0.46 5.69 -18.52
CA ILE A 238 -0.72 5.21 -17.78
C ILE A 238 -1.44 4.06 -18.48
N GLY A 239 -1.63 4.12 -19.79
CA GLY A 239 -2.30 3.06 -20.55
C GLY A 239 -1.58 1.71 -20.53
N GLU A 240 -0.27 1.69 -20.30
CA GLU A 240 0.53 0.46 -20.35
C GLU A 240 0.61 -0.27 -19.00
N TYR A 241 0.50 0.41 -17.86
CA TYR A 241 0.64 -0.21 -16.53
C TYR A 241 -0.30 -1.40 -16.35
N ASN A 242 -1.53 -1.28 -16.84
CA ASN A 242 -2.53 -2.34 -16.76
C ASN A 242 -2.19 -3.59 -17.58
N ASN A 243 -1.25 -3.49 -18.52
CA ASN A 243 -0.81 -4.62 -19.34
C ASN A 243 0.14 -5.55 -18.58
N PHE A 244 0.81 -5.06 -17.55
CA PHE A 244 1.89 -5.79 -16.88
C PHE A 244 1.62 -6.04 -15.38
N GLY A 245 0.62 -5.36 -14.79
CA GLY A 245 0.32 -5.51 -13.37
C GLY A 245 -1.09 -5.06 -12.99
N GLU A 246 -1.33 -4.97 -11.70
CA GLU A 246 -2.62 -4.64 -11.11
C GLU A 246 -2.66 -3.22 -10.57
N ILE A 247 -3.63 -2.44 -11.01
CA ILE A 247 -3.97 -1.13 -10.42
C ILE A 247 -5.34 -1.26 -9.78
N GLY A 248 -5.38 -1.52 -8.48
CA GLY A 248 -6.62 -1.77 -7.76
C GLY A 248 -7.26 -3.14 -8.08
N THR A 249 -8.10 -3.62 -7.18
CA THR A 249 -8.71 -4.95 -7.30
C THR A 249 -9.91 -4.95 -8.26
N PHE A 250 -10.56 -3.80 -8.44
CA PHE A 250 -11.91 -3.75 -9.02
C PHE A 250 -11.99 -3.35 -10.49
N ARG A 251 -10.89 -2.92 -11.13
CA ARG A 251 -10.95 -2.54 -12.55
C ARG A 251 -11.53 -3.67 -13.44
N TYR A 252 -11.15 -4.92 -13.18
CA TYR A 252 -11.67 -6.09 -13.88
C TYR A 252 -13.18 -6.34 -13.65
N TRP A 253 -13.75 -5.70 -12.63
CA TRP A 253 -15.18 -5.79 -12.35
C TRP A 253 -16.01 -4.94 -13.30
N ARG A 254 -15.43 -3.91 -13.89
CA ARG A 254 -16.05 -3.20 -15.00
C ARG A 254 -16.02 -4.07 -16.26
N ASN A 255 -14.84 -4.39 -16.74
CA ASN A 255 -14.59 -5.37 -17.79
C ASN A 255 -13.10 -5.79 -17.71
N LYS A 256 -12.75 -6.88 -18.42
CA LYS A 256 -11.37 -7.43 -18.38
C LYS A 256 -10.31 -6.50 -18.98
N ASP A 257 -10.70 -5.63 -19.92
CA ASP A 257 -9.81 -4.74 -20.66
C ASP A 257 -9.85 -3.29 -20.09
N ALA A 258 -10.60 -3.06 -19.00
CA ALA A 258 -10.70 -1.75 -18.39
C ALA A 258 -9.31 -1.21 -17.99
N ILE A 259 -9.05 0.05 -18.32
CA ILE A 259 -7.84 0.77 -17.90
C ILE A 259 -8.15 1.44 -16.57
N GLY A 260 -7.34 1.14 -15.55
CA GLY A 260 -7.41 1.76 -14.23
C GLY A 260 -6.33 2.79 -14.02
N SER A 261 -6.61 3.83 -13.24
CA SER A 261 -5.64 4.81 -12.78
C SER A 261 -5.86 5.16 -11.31
N PRO A 262 -4.80 5.37 -10.52
CA PRO A 262 -4.93 5.97 -9.21
C PRO A 262 -5.21 7.47 -9.31
N VAL A 263 -6.02 8.00 -8.40
CA VAL A 263 -6.26 9.45 -8.24
C VAL A 263 -6.25 9.80 -6.75
N LEU A 264 -5.72 10.97 -6.42
CA LEU A 264 -5.67 11.49 -5.06
C LEU A 264 -6.52 12.77 -4.95
N SER A 265 -7.55 12.74 -4.11
CA SER A 265 -8.40 13.93 -3.88
C SER A 265 -7.97 14.74 -2.65
N ASN A 266 -7.27 14.11 -1.71
CA ASN A 266 -6.77 14.75 -0.49
C ASN A 266 -5.53 14.05 0.06
N LYS A 267 -4.77 14.73 0.91
CA LYS A 267 -3.59 14.23 1.61
C LYS A 267 -3.81 14.27 3.11
N GLY A 268 -3.50 13.14 3.78
CA GLY A 268 -3.57 13.01 5.23
C GLY A 268 -4.88 12.42 5.74
N CYS A 269 -4.94 12.22 7.06
CA CYS A 269 -6.07 11.57 7.74
C CYS A 269 -6.41 12.30 9.05
N ARG A 270 -7.71 12.36 9.41
CA ARG A 270 -8.18 12.87 10.71
C ARG A 270 -7.80 11.96 11.87
N ALA A 271 -7.67 10.66 11.60
CA ALA A 271 -7.34 9.67 12.62
C ALA A 271 -5.87 9.78 13.07
N ARG A 272 -5.61 9.27 14.27
CA ARG A 272 -4.28 9.20 14.86
C ARG A 272 -3.99 7.80 15.38
N CYS A 273 -4.31 6.81 14.55
CA CYS A 273 -4.12 5.42 14.91
C CYS A 273 -2.65 5.14 15.23
N THR A 274 -2.37 4.46 16.34
CA THR A 274 -1.01 4.29 16.89
C THR A 274 -0.10 3.46 15.99
N PHE A 275 -0.67 2.64 15.12
CA PHE A 275 0.06 1.76 14.18
C PHE A 275 0.29 2.40 12.80
N CYS A 276 -0.34 3.55 12.53
CA CYS A 276 -0.38 4.15 11.20
C CYS A 276 0.66 5.26 11.05
N SER A 277 1.41 5.25 9.94
CA SER A 277 2.45 6.24 9.65
C SER A 277 1.94 7.48 8.90
N VAL A 278 0.67 7.53 8.51
CA VAL A 278 0.09 8.64 7.73
C VAL A 278 0.29 9.99 8.42
N ALA A 279 0.02 10.07 9.73
CA ALA A 279 0.20 11.32 10.47
C ALA A 279 1.67 11.76 10.56
N ASN A 280 2.62 10.82 10.58
CA ASN A 280 4.05 11.12 10.59
C ASN A 280 4.47 11.73 9.25
N PHE A 281 3.98 11.19 8.14
CA PHE A 281 4.32 11.66 6.80
C PHE A 281 3.53 12.93 6.41
N ASN A 282 2.20 12.89 6.49
CA ASN A 282 1.33 13.99 6.03
C ASN A 282 1.09 15.10 7.08
N GLY A 283 1.45 14.87 8.35
CA GLY A 283 1.13 15.76 9.47
C GLY A 283 -0.30 15.54 9.97
N SER A 284 -0.77 16.46 10.80
CA SER A 284 -2.11 16.40 11.37
C SER A 284 -3.16 17.00 10.45
N GLY A 285 -4.32 16.35 10.37
CA GLY A 285 -5.45 16.81 9.59
C GLY A 285 -5.41 16.38 8.13
N VAL A 286 -6.32 16.90 7.35
CA VAL A 286 -6.48 16.60 5.93
C VAL A 286 -6.44 17.88 5.11
N ARG A 287 -5.76 17.85 3.99
CA ARG A 287 -5.68 18.93 3.01
C ARG A 287 -6.25 18.43 1.70
N GLY A 288 -7.38 18.99 1.29
CA GLY A 288 -8.12 18.60 0.09
C GLY A 288 -7.77 19.46 -1.11
N ARG A 289 -7.70 18.84 -2.26
CA ARG A 289 -7.71 19.49 -3.58
C ARG A 289 -9.10 20.12 -3.83
N SER A 290 -9.20 21.08 -4.72
CA SER A 290 -10.51 21.56 -5.17
C SER A 290 -11.26 20.43 -5.92
N VAL A 291 -12.58 20.37 -5.75
CA VAL A 291 -13.42 19.41 -6.47
C VAL A 291 -13.19 19.49 -7.97
N LYS A 292 -13.17 20.72 -8.49
CA LYS A 292 -12.92 20.97 -9.91
C LYS A 292 -11.60 20.35 -10.39
N SER A 293 -10.48 20.58 -9.68
CA SER A 293 -9.18 20.02 -10.07
C SER A 293 -9.17 18.49 -10.10
N VAL A 294 -9.85 17.85 -9.14
CA VAL A 294 -9.92 16.38 -9.09
C VAL A 294 -10.73 15.82 -10.25
N VAL A 295 -11.89 16.42 -10.54
CA VAL A 295 -12.76 15.92 -11.63
C VAL A 295 -12.21 16.29 -13.00
N ASP A 296 -11.51 17.43 -13.14
CA ASP A 296 -10.76 17.75 -14.37
C ASP A 296 -9.67 16.70 -14.66
N GLU A 297 -8.96 16.22 -13.62
CA GLU A 297 -7.98 15.15 -13.76
C GLU A 297 -8.62 13.83 -14.18
N ILE A 298 -9.75 13.46 -13.58
CA ILE A 298 -10.48 12.24 -13.96
C ILE A 298 -10.96 12.34 -15.41
N GLN A 299 -11.47 13.50 -15.82
CA GLN A 299 -11.90 13.74 -17.20
C GLN A 299 -10.73 13.65 -18.18
N HIS A 300 -9.60 14.27 -17.87
CA HIS A 300 -8.37 14.15 -18.66
C HIS A 300 -7.91 12.69 -18.80
N LEU A 301 -7.90 11.93 -17.69
CA LEU A 301 -7.58 10.50 -17.72
C LEU A 301 -8.55 9.70 -18.60
N LYS A 302 -9.83 10.03 -18.57
CA LYS A 302 -10.86 9.38 -19.39
C LYS A 302 -10.69 9.70 -20.88
N GLU A 303 -10.53 10.97 -21.22
CA GLU A 303 -10.53 11.46 -22.60
C GLU A 303 -9.22 11.14 -23.32
N ASP A 304 -8.07 11.34 -22.65
CA ASP A 304 -6.76 11.25 -23.29
C ASP A 304 -6.07 9.89 -23.11
N TYR A 305 -6.41 9.15 -22.04
CA TYR A 305 -5.79 7.85 -21.70
C TYR A 305 -6.78 6.67 -21.65
N ASN A 306 -8.06 6.90 -22.01
CA ASN A 306 -9.12 5.89 -22.00
C ASN A 306 -9.29 5.18 -20.64
N VAL A 307 -9.07 5.89 -19.54
CA VAL A 307 -9.25 5.32 -18.21
C VAL A 307 -10.73 5.12 -17.92
N ASP A 308 -11.09 3.89 -17.51
CA ASP A 308 -12.46 3.48 -17.21
C ASP A 308 -12.72 3.28 -15.71
N HIS A 309 -11.63 3.15 -14.93
CA HIS A 309 -11.73 2.85 -13.51
C HIS A 309 -10.73 3.67 -12.70
N ILE A 310 -11.20 4.27 -11.61
CA ILE A 310 -10.40 5.06 -10.68
C ILE A 310 -10.25 4.33 -9.36
N THR A 311 -9.01 4.22 -8.86
CA THR A 311 -8.72 3.78 -7.51
C THR A 311 -8.28 4.98 -6.67
N TRP A 312 -9.06 5.33 -5.63
CA TRP A 312 -8.72 6.43 -4.75
C TRP A 312 -7.51 6.11 -3.87
N LEU A 313 -6.51 7.00 -3.86
CA LEU A 313 -5.32 6.91 -2.99
C LEU A 313 -5.51 7.60 -1.64
N ASP A 314 -6.65 8.20 -1.40
CA ASP A 314 -6.95 8.99 -0.21
C ASP A 314 -6.86 8.19 1.08
N ASP A 315 -6.17 8.72 2.09
CA ASP A 315 -6.12 8.13 3.43
C ASP A 315 -7.41 8.37 4.23
N ASP A 316 -8.20 9.39 3.87
CA ASP A 316 -9.48 9.74 4.50
C ASP A 316 -10.41 10.42 3.48
N LEU A 317 -10.94 9.65 2.55
CA LEU A 317 -11.79 10.15 1.46
C LEU A 317 -13.03 10.91 1.99
N PHE A 318 -13.56 10.47 3.14
CA PHE A 318 -14.77 11.06 3.76
C PHE A 318 -14.47 12.14 4.80
N TYR A 319 -13.31 12.80 4.74
CA TYR A 319 -12.88 13.74 5.78
C TYR A 319 -13.80 14.97 5.92
N ASN A 320 -14.47 15.38 4.87
CA ASN A 320 -15.36 16.52 4.84
C ASN A 320 -16.60 16.17 4.02
N THR A 321 -17.72 15.96 4.70
CA THR A 321 -18.98 15.50 4.11
C THR A 321 -19.43 16.39 2.94
N LYS A 322 -19.48 17.72 3.12
CA LYS A 322 -19.94 18.65 2.09
C LYS A 322 -19.07 18.59 0.83
N ARG A 323 -17.73 18.60 1.01
CA ARG A 323 -16.80 18.52 -0.11
C ARG A 323 -16.91 17.18 -0.84
N THR A 324 -17.02 16.09 -0.08
CA THR A 324 -17.07 14.73 -0.66
C THR A 324 -18.37 14.51 -1.42
N LEU A 325 -19.51 15.01 -0.92
CA LEU A 325 -20.76 15.04 -1.67
C LEU A 325 -20.60 15.80 -2.98
N SER A 326 -20.08 17.04 -2.94
CA SER A 326 -19.84 17.83 -4.13
C SER A 326 -18.90 17.14 -5.13
N LEU A 327 -17.91 16.35 -4.66
CA LEU A 327 -17.02 15.56 -5.52
C LEU A 327 -17.79 14.47 -6.27
N PHE A 328 -18.60 13.68 -5.56
CA PHE A 328 -19.36 12.59 -6.18
C PHE A 328 -20.49 13.12 -7.09
N GLU A 329 -21.17 14.18 -6.69
CA GLU A 329 -22.14 14.88 -7.53
C GLU A 329 -21.52 15.41 -8.82
N GLU A 330 -20.33 16.02 -8.75
CA GLU A 330 -19.64 16.54 -9.94
C GLU A 330 -19.19 15.41 -10.88
N ILE A 331 -18.73 14.26 -10.36
CA ILE A 331 -18.44 13.07 -11.18
C ILE A 331 -19.70 12.61 -11.92
N SER A 332 -20.84 12.51 -11.21
CA SER A 332 -22.12 12.12 -11.79
C SER A 332 -22.61 13.12 -12.85
N ASN A 333 -22.52 14.42 -12.55
CA ASN A 333 -22.99 15.50 -13.42
C ASN A 333 -22.23 15.55 -14.75
N ARG A 334 -20.91 15.27 -14.74
CA ARG A 334 -20.10 15.21 -15.97
C ARG A 334 -20.34 13.94 -16.80
N LYS A 335 -21.04 12.95 -16.27
CA LYS A 335 -21.37 11.69 -16.99
C LYS A 335 -20.14 11.03 -17.61
N LEU A 336 -19.05 10.94 -16.87
CA LEU A 336 -17.76 10.47 -17.38
C LEU A 336 -17.74 8.97 -17.70
N ASP A 337 -18.80 8.23 -17.38
CA ASP A 337 -18.89 6.78 -17.57
C ASP A 337 -17.64 6.05 -17.04
N ILE A 338 -17.34 6.28 -15.76
CA ILE A 338 -16.28 5.61 -15.00
C ILE A 338 -16.86 4.78 -13.87
N THR A 339 -16.10 3.78 -13.43
CA THR A 339 -16.29 3.15 -12.13
C THR A 339 -15.13 3.54 -11.20
N TRP A 340 -15.33 3.36 -9.88
CA TRP A 340 -14.26 3.62 -8.94
C TRP A 340 -14.34 2.76 -7.68
N ASP A 341 -13.22 2.66 -6.98
CA ASP A 341 -13.13 2.02 -5.69
C ASP A 341 -12.37 2.87 -4.65
N ALA A 342 -12.68 2.65 -3.37
CA ALA A 342 -11.99 3.23 -2.23
C ALA A 342 -11.29 2.12 -1.43
N SER A 343 -10.14 1.67 -1.92
CA SER A 343 -9.40 0.51 -1.39
C SER A 343 -8.45 0.83 -0.24
N ASN A 344 -8.22 2.11 0.11
CA ASN A 344 -7.32 2.50 1.20
C ASN A 344 -7.95 2.45 2.61
N GLY A 345 -9.27 2.24 2.69
CA GLY A 345 -9.98 2.09 3.95
C GLY A 345 -10.68 3.37 4.41
N ILE A 346 -12.01 3.31 4.38
CA ILE A 346 -12.89 4.37 4.89
C ILE A 346 -13.06 4.23 6.40
N ILE A 347 -13.12 5.35 7.11
CA ILE A 347 -13.41 5.38 8.54
C ILE A 347 -14.89 5.01 8.74
N GLY A 348 -15.16 3.86 9.38
CA GLY A 348 -16.52 3.32 9.53
C GLY A 348 -17.48 4.26 10.25
N SER A 349 -17.04 5.01 11.27
CA SER A 349 -17.88 6.01 11.95
C SER A 349 -18.31 7.15 11.02
N ALA A 350 -17.45 7.58 10.09
CA ALA A 350 -17.80 8.61 9.12
C ALA A 350 -18.87 8.12 8.13
N ALA A 351 -18.75 6.87 7.67
CA ALA A 351 -19.72 6.26 6.77
C ALA A 351 -21.14 6.18 7.40
N VAL A 352 -21.23 5.72 8.66
CA VAL A 352 -22.55 5.56 9.32
C VAL A 352 -23.18 6.84 9.83
N MET A 353 -22.39 7.90 10.01
CA MET A 353 -22.92 9.22 10.39
C MET A 353 -23.44 10.01 9.19
N HIS A 354 -23.03 9.63 7.99
CA HIS A 354 -23.28 10.34 6.75
C HIS A 354 -23.67 9.35 5.64
N GLU A 355 -24.87 8.73 5.79
CA GLU A 355 -25.39 7.77 4.79
C GLU A 355 -25.49 8.38 3.40
N GLU A 356 -25.74 9.68 3.30
CA GLU A 356 -25.77 10.44 2.05
C GLU A 356 -24.46 10.31 1.24
N LEU A 357 -23.33 10.11 1.91
CA LEU A 357 -22.04 9.87 1.23
C LEU A 357 -22.01 8.52 0.52
N ILE A 358 -22.58 7.48 1.15
CA ILE A 358 -22.65 6.14 0.55
C ILE A 358 -23.62 6.15 -0.63
N HIS A 359 -24.74 6.87 -0.51
CA HIS A 359 -25.69 7.03 -1.61
C HIS A 359 -25.03 7.74 -2.81
N ALA A 360 -24.42 8.90 -2.58
CA ALA A 360 -23.73 9.65 -3.63
C ALA A 360 -22.55 8.85 -4.24
N ALA A 361 -21.84 8.06 -3.42
CA ALA A 361 -20.80 7.14 -3.91
C ALA A 361 -21.38 6.09 -4.87
N SER A 362 -22.50 5.46 -4.51
CA SER A 362 -23.18 4.47 -5.36
C SER A 362 -23.60 5.06 -6.70
N GLU A 363 -24.19 6.26 -6.69
CA GLU A 363 -24.66 6.96 -7.90
C GLU A 363 -23.49 7.46 -8.79
N SER A 364 -22.33 7.74 -8.21
CA SER A 364 -21.15 8.21 -8.96
C SER A 364 -20.24 7.10 -9.50
N GLY A 365 -20.68 5.83 -9.42
CA GLY A 365 -19.97 4.69 -10.00
C GLY A 365 -19.08 3.90 -9.04
N CYS A 366 -19.28 4.00 -7.71
CA CYS A 366 -18.58 3.16 -6.74
C CYS A 366 -18.97 1.69 -6.89
N ILE A 367 -17.96 0.82 -7.07
CA ILE A 367 -18.16 -0.65 -7.16
C ILE A 367 -17.42 -1.40 -6.06
N GLY A 368 -16.55 -0.75 -5.30
CA GLY A 368 -15.79 -1.34 -4.21
C GLY A 368 -15.49 -0.36 -3.08
N MET A 369 -15.68 -0.78 -1.83
CA MET A 369 -15.44 0.07 -0.68
C MET A 369 -14.86 -0.74 0.48
N TYR A 370 -13.67 -0.31 0.93
CA TYR A 370 -12.96 -0.94 2.03
C TYR A 370 -13.10 -0.11 3.30
N PHE A 371 -13.25 -0.78 4.44
CA PHE A 371 -13.41 -0.16 5.73
C PHE A 371 -12.31 -0.58 6.70
N GLY A 372 -11.65 0.40 7.31
CA GLY A 372 -10.68 0.14 8.37
C GLY A 372 -11.41 -0.18 9.68
N ILE A 373 -11.52 -1.45 10.01
CA ILE A 373 -12.18 -1.96 11.23
C ILE A 373 -11.15 -2.19 12.33
N GLU A 374 -10.07 -2.88 11.98
CA GLU A 374 -8.89 -3.28 12.73
C GLU A 374 -9.19 -4.33 13.80
N SER A 375 -10.17 -4.11 14.70
CA SER A 375 -10.53 -5.02 15.78
C SER A 375 -12.04 -4.98 16.09
N GLY A 376 -12.58 -6.10 16.55
CA GLY A 376 -13.94 -6.22 17.09
C GLY A 376 -14.04 -5.94 18.57
N ASN A 377 -12.98 -5.48 19.21
CA ASN A 377 -12.95 -5.22 20.65
C ASN A 377 -12.72 -3.74 20.95
N ASP A 378 -13.64 -3.12 21.69
CA ASP A 378 -13.58 -1.68 22.00
C ASP A 378 -12.39 -1.27 22.87
N GLN A 379 -11.79 -2.18 23.64
CA GLN A 379 -10.58 -1.86 24.42
C GLN A 379 -9.37 -1.73 23.48
N ILE A 380 -9.23 -2.66 22.52
CA ILE A 380 -8.20 -2.58 21.48
C ILE A 380 -8.39 -1.32 20.64
N LEU A 381 -9.61 -1.05 20.16
CA LEU A 381 -9.92 0.15 19.35
C LEU A 381 -9.54 1.45 20.07
N ARG A 382 -9.84 1.57 21.37
CA ARG A 382 -9.42 2.73 22.19
C ARG A 382 -7.90 2.80 22.34
N LYS A 383 -7.23 1.66 22.62
CA LYS A 383 -5.77 1.60 22.76
C LYS A 383 -5.05 2.06 21.48
N ILE A 384 -5.53 1.63 20.32
CA ILE A 384 -4.94 2.03 19.03
C ILE A 384 -5.45 3.40 18.53
N LYS A 385 -6.28 4.10 19.30
CA LYS A 385 -6.88 5.41 18.95
C LYS A 385 -7.66 5.38 17.63
N LYS A 386 -8.38 4.28 17.35
CA LYS A 386 -9.27 4.21 16.20
C LYS A 386 -10.48 5.11 16.42
N PRO A 387 -10.90 5.97 15.45
CA PRO A 387 -12.04 6.88 15.61
C PRO A 387 -13.40 6.19 15.44
N SER A 388 -13.45 4.87 15.44
CA SER A 388 -14.67 4.06 15.36
C SER A 388 -14.73 3.09 16.52
N ALA A 389 -15.94 2.70 16.90
CA ALA A 389 -16.22 1.70 17.92
C ALA A 389 -17.08 0.57 17.34
N VAL A 390 -17.16 -0.57 18.01
CA VAL A 390 -17.94 -1.76 17.58
C VAL A 390 -19.37 -1.39 17.15
N LYS A 391 -20.06 -0.52 17.92
CA LYS A 391 -21.41 -0.05 17.57
C LYS A 391 -21.51 0.62 16.18
N HIS A 392 -20.45 1.31 15.73
CA HIS A 392 -20.42 1.93 14.41
C HIS A 392 -20.31 0.87 13.32
N PHE A 393 -19.52 -0.16 13.56
CA PHE A 393 -19.32 -1.26 12.62
C PHE A 393 -20.59 -2.09 12.44
N LEU A 394 -21.33 -2.37 13.52
CA LEU A 394 -22.62 -3.05 13.44
C LEU A 394 -23.66 -2.25 12.62
N LYS A 395 -23.65 -0.92 12.77
CA LYS A 395 -24.49 -0.06 11.93
C LYS A 395 -24.03 -0.04 10.48
N LEU A 396 -22.71 -0.11 10.26
CA LEU A 396 -22.11 -0.12 8.92
C LEU A 396 -22.56 -1.35 8.12
N GLY A 397 -22.56 -2.54 8.72
CA GLY A 397 -23.03 -3.75 8.06
C GLY A 397 -24.47 -3.55 7.52
N LYS A 398 -25.39 -3.13 8.40
CA LYS A 398 -26.78 -2.85 8.03
C LYS A 398 -26.95 -1.74 6.98
N LEU A 399 -26.08 -0.73 7.01
CA LEU A 399 -26.07 0.33 6.01
C LEU A 399 -25.69 -0.22 4.63
N MET A 400 -24.61 -1.01 4.56
CA MET A 400 -24.12 -1.53 3.29
C MET A 400 -25.04 -2.55 2.63
N ASP A 401 -25.93 -3.21 3.37
CA ASP A 401 -26.98 -4.07 2.82
C ASP A 401 -27.93 -3.32 1.85
N LYS A 402 -28.06 -1.99 2.03
CA LYS A 402 -28.86 -1.14 1.14
C LYS A 402 -28.21 -0.87 -0.22
N TYR A 403 -26.90 -1.14 -0.35
CA TYR A 403 -26.09 -0.84 -1.54
C TYR A 403 -25.44 -2.11 -2.11
N PRO A 404 -26.23 -3.06 -2.62
CA PRO A 404 -25.74 -4.38 -3.03
C PRO A 404 -24.83 -4.35 -4.27
N ASN A 405 -24.78 -3.25 -5.02
CA ASN A 405 -23.88 -3.03 -6.15
C ASN A 405 -22.43 -2.72 -5.70
N ILE A 406 -22.21 -2.35 -4.43
CA ILE A 406 -20.87 -2.09 -3.89
C ILE A 406 -20.35 -3.38 -3.24
N PHE A 407 -19.15 -3.82 -3.64
CA PHE A 407 -18.43 -4.88 -2.92
C PHE A 407 -17.80 -4.28 -1.65
N THR A 408 -18.11 -4.88 -0.51
CA THR A 408 -17.65 -4.39 0.78
C THR A 408 -16.52 -5.24 1.34
N ARG A 409 -15.46 -4.60 1.84
CA ARG A 409 -14.33 -5.29 2.46
C ARG A 409 -13.91 -4.65 3.77
N GLY A 410 -13.66 -5.46 4.80
CA GLY A 410 -13.13 -5.01 6.08
C GLY A 410 -11.65 -5.29 6.22
N PHE A 411 -10.85 -4.31 6.69
CA PHE A 411 -9.48 -4.54 7.14
C PHE A 411 -9.46 -4.86 8.63
N LEU A 412 -8.78 -5.95 8.98
CA LEU A 412 -8.61 -6.43 10.35
C LEU A 412 -7.12 -6.64 10.63
N ILE A 413 -6.71 -6.32 11.85
CA ILE A 413 -5.34 -6.52 12.33
C ILE A 413 -5.39 -7.39 13.58
N MET A 414 -4.51 -8.40 13.66
CA MET A 414 -4.30 -9.23 14.83
C MET A 414 -2.88 -9.10 15.35
N GLY A 415 -2.69 -9.39 16.64
CA GLY A 415 -1.38 -9.38 17.27
C GLY A 415 -0.98 -8.02 17.81
N PHE A 416 -1.94 -7.18 18.20
CA PHE A 416 -1.65 -5.98 18.96
C PHE A 416 -0.97 -6.34 20.30
N PRO A 417 -0.08 -5.48 20.84
CA PRO A 417 0.57 -5.75 22.12
C PRO A 417 -0.46 -6.10 23.21
N ASN A 418 -0.29 -7.27 23.83
CA ASN A 418 -1.16 -7.84 24.86
C ASN A 418 -2.61 -8.15 24.40
N GLU A 419 -2.86 -8.27 23.11
CA GLU A 419 -4.15 -8.73 22.61
C GLU A 419 -4.39 -10.20 22.96
N THR A 420 -5.50 -10.49 23.61
CA THR A 420 -5.85 -11.85 24.04
C THR A 420 -6.62 -12.62 22.96
N LEU A 421 -6.67 -13.97 23.08
CA LEU A 421 -7.50 -14.81 22.21
C LEU A 421 -8.97 -14.40 22.26
N GLY A 422 -9.48 -13.98 23.41
CA GLY A 422 -10.86 -13.49 23.56
C GLY A 422 -11.12 -12.23 22.75
N GLN A 423 -10.17 -11.29 22.71
CA GLN A 423 -10.29 -10.07 21.93
C GLN A 423 -10.22 -10.35 20.41
N ILE A 424 -9.39 -11.33 19.99
CA ILE A 424 -9.39 -11.82 18.60
C ILE A 424 -10.74 -12.48 18.27
N TYR A 425 -11.30 -13.26 19.21
CA TYR A 425 -12.61 -13.89 19.04
C TYR A 425 -13.75 -12.88 18.94
N ASP A 426 -13.68 -11.76 19.66
CA ASP A 426 -14.63 -10.65 19.50
C ASP A 426 -14.58 -10.08 18.08
N THR A 427 -13.40 -10.03 17.44
CA THR A 427 -13.23 -9.62 16.04
C THR A 427 -13.92 -10.59 15.08
N ILE A 428 -13.85 -11.91 15.36
CA ILE A 428 -14.58 -12.93 14.59
C ILE A 428 -16.09 -12.72 14.72
N LYS A 429 -16.61 -12.55 15.94
CA LYS A 429 -18.04 -12.30 16.17
C LYS A 429 -18.54 -11.06 15.42
N LEU A 430 -17.81 -9.94 15.58
CA LEU A 430 -18.14 -8.70 14.87
C LEU A 430 -18.20 -8.90 13.36
N SER A 431 -17.25 -9.65 12.80
CA SER A 431 -17.20 -9.90 11.35
C SER A 431 -18.43 -10.68 10.86
N HIS A 432 -18.91 -11.66 11.65
CA HIS A 432 -20.15 -12.38 11.35
C HIS A 432 -21.38 -11.45 11.43
N GLU A 433 -21.47 -10.62 12.45
CA GLU A 433 -22.62 -9.71 12.66
C GLU A 433 -22.67 -8.59 11.61
N MET A 434 -21.50 -8.04 11.21
CA MET A 434 -21.41 -7.05 10.13
C MET A 434 -21.75 -7.61 8.76
N ASN A 435 -21.42 -8.88 8.54
CA ASN A 435 -21.68 -9.61 7.30
C ASN A 435 -21.25 -8.90 6.00
N LEU A 436 -20.11 -8.20 5.99
CA LEU A 436 -19.53 -7.64 4.76
C LEU A 436 -19.21 -8.75 3.76
N ASP A 437 -18.97 -8.41 2.50
CA ASP A 437 -18.68 -9.41 1.47
C ASP A 437 -17.37 -10.16 1.75
N TRP A 438 -16.32 -9.45 2.20
CA TRP A 438 -15.02 -10.04 2.51
C TRP A 438 -14.28 -9.30 3.64
N TYR A 439 -13.31 -9.98 4.24
CA TYR A 439 -12.39 -9.39 5.23
C TYR A 439 -10.95 -9.72 4.88
N THR A 440 -10.06 -8.76 5.06
CA THR A 440 -8.60 -8.97 4.98
C THR A 440 -8.05 -8.97 6.38
N VAL A 441 -7.54 -10.11 6.81
CA VAL A 441 -6.86 -10.26 8.10
C VAL A 441 -5.37 -10.04 7.89
N GLN A 442 -4.77 -9.19 8.70
CA GLN A 442 -3.35 -8.91 8.69
C GLN A 442 -2.79 -9.09 10.10
N LEU A 443 -1.53 -9.50 10.18
CA LEU A 443 -0.78 -9.44 11.42
C LEU A 443 -0.18 -8.04 11.58
N LEU A 444 -0.16 -7.55 12.82
CA LEU A 444 0.42 -6.23 13.11
C LEU A 444 1.85 -6.13 12.59
N THR A 445 2.11 -5.10 11.81
CA THR A 445 3.45 -4.71 11.37
C THR A 445 3.82 -3.41 12.05
N PRO A 446 4.74 -3.41 13.01
CA PRO A 446 5.18 -2.20 13.68
C PRO A 446 6.07 -1.37 12.73
N LEU A 447 5.50 -0.33 12.12
CA LEU A 447 6.24 0.56 11.22
C LEU A 447 7.13 1.55 11.99
N PRO A 448 8.35 1.81 11.55
CA PRO A 448 9.24 2.78 12.19
C PRO A 448 8.54 4.13 12.44
N SER A 449 8.89 4.79 13.54
CA SER A 449 8.33 6.09 13.96
C SER A 449 6.84 6.11 14.32
N THR A 450 6.13 4.98 14.31
CA THR A 450 4.77 4.90 14.84
C THR A 450 4.77 4.74 16.37
N ALA A 451 3.69 5.17 17.02
CA ALA A 451 3.60 5.07 18.49
C ALA A 451 3.68 3.62 18.97
N ILE A 452 3.06 2.68 18.22
CA ILE A 452 3.10 1.25 18.56
C ILE A 452 4.50 0.64 18.37
N TYR A 453 5.26 1.10 17.36
CA TYR A 453 6.65 0.69 17.17
C TYR A 453 7.49 1.09 18.40
N ASN A 454 7.37 2.35 18.84
CA ASN A 454 8.11 2.84 20.00
C ASN A 454 7.71 2.10 21.29
N GLU A 455 6.40 1.84 21.51
CA GLU A 455 5.90 1.02 22.62
C GLU A 455 6.55 -0.37 22.62
N MET A 456 6.64 -1.02 21.46
CA MET A 456 7.21 -2.36 21.33
C MET A 456 8.74 -2.39 21.52
N VAL A 457 9.45 -1.34 21.07
CA VAL A 457 10.89 -1.18 21.32
C VAL A 457 11.16 -0.95 22.81
N GLU A 458 10.42 -0.05 23.45
CA GLU A 458 10.54 0.23 24.90
C GLU A 458 10.23 -1.00 25.75
N ALA A 459 9.27 -1.84 25.33
CA ALA A 459 8.95 -3.11 25.97
C ALA A 459 9.96 -4.24 25.68
N GLY A 460 10.96 -4.01 24.82
CA GLY A 460 11.92 -5.03 24.39
C GLY A 460 11.33 -6.14 23.51
N THR A 461 10.14 -5.93 22.95
CA THR A 461 9.45 -6.92 22.10
C THR A 461 10.05 -6.97 20.70
N ILE A 462 10.60 -5.86 20.22
CA ILE A 462 11.32 -5.72 18.97
C ILE A 462 12.60 -4.90 19.18
N GLU A 463 13.60 -5.13 18.33
CA GLU A 463 14.85 -4.37 18.36
C GLU A 463 14.67 -3.02 17.65
N GLY A 464 15.01 -1.94 18.35
CA GLY A 464 14.94 -0.58 17.80
C GLY A 464 16.08 -0.31 16.80
N GLY A 465 15.76 0.42 15.74
CA GLY A 465 16.75 0.82 14.72
C GLY A 465 17.18 -0.30 13.76
N SER A 466 16.56 -1.45 13.82
CA SER A 466 16.70 -2.56 12.88
C SER A 466 15.42 -2.69 12.05
N LEU A 467 15.59 -2.84 10.73
CA LEU A 467 14.57 -3.37 9.84
C LEU A 467 14.66 -4.91 9.76
N ASN A 468 15.38 -5.56 10.69
CA ASN A 468 15.38 -7.01 10.85
C ASN A 468 13.98 -7.50 11.21
N ILE A 469 13.19 -7.28 10.27
CA ILE A 469 11.89 -7.84 10.02
C ILE A 469 12.04 -9.36 9.75
N ASP A 470 13.24 -9.80 9.44
CA ASP A 470 13.69 -11.19 9.29
C ASP A 470 13.75 -11.96 10.60
N GLY A 471 13.93 -11.31 11.70
CA GLY A 471 13.77 -11.92 13.01
C GLY A 471 12.30 -12.08 13.34
N GLU A 472 11.55 -12.95 12.61
CA GLU A 472 10.18 -13.28 12.97
C GLU A 472 9.21 -12.06 13.01
N GLY A 473 9.53 -10.93 12.38
CA GLY A 473 8.69 -9.74 12.30
C GLY A 473 7.52 -9.92 11.33
N PHE A 474 6.41 -9.30 11.66
CA PHE A 474 5.21 -9.29 10.85
C PHE A 474 5.33 -8.20 9.79
N THR A 475 5.42 -8.52 8.50
CA THR A 475 5.38 -7.51 7.44
C THR A 475 4.20 -7.71 6.51
N MET A 476 3.49 -6.63 6.28
CA MET A 476 2.29 -6.62 5.44
C MET A 476 2.59 -6.88 3.96
N PHE A 477 3.79 -6.58 3.49
CA PHE A 477 4.20 -6.72 2.09
C PHE A 477 5.19 -7.85 1.84
N SER A 478 5.93 -8.26 2.85
CA SER A 478 6.61 -9.54 2.82
C SER A 478 5.62 -10.71 2.87
N VAL A 479 4.31 -10.43 2.86
CA VAL A 479 3.27 -11.47 2.79
C VAL A 479 3.51 -12.37 1.57
N ARG A 480 4.00 -11.87 0.44
CA ARG A 480 4.29 -12.70 -0.72
C ARG A 480 5.63 -13.43 -0.60
N GLU A 481 6.69 -12.76 -0.13
CA GLU A 481 7.99 -13.37 0.14
C GLU A 481 7.96 -14.18 1.44
N SER A 482 7.45 -13.62 2.52
CA SER A 482 7.22 -14.34 3.76
C SER A 482 6.10 -15.37 3.65
N GLU A 483 5.15 -15.25 2.73
CA GLU A 483 4.18 -16.30 2.46
C GLU A 483 4.83 -17.51 1.76
N ARG A 484 5.77 -17.29 0.84
CA ARG A 484 6.59 -18.35 0.24
C ARG A 484 7.52 -19.00 1.28
N GLN A 485 8.20 -18.19 2.08
CA GLN A 485 9.05 -18.66 3.18
C GLN A 485 8.21 -19.31 4.28
N ARG A 486 7.09 -18.69 4.69
CA ARG A 486 6.12 -19.25 5.63
C ARG A 486 5.41 -20.48 5.08
N ARG A 487 5.14 -20.57 3.78
CA ARG A 487 4.66 -21.82 3.14
C ARG A 487 5.68 -22.92 3.28
N LYS A 488 6.97 -22.66 3.05
CA LYS A 488 8.05 -23.64 3.26
C LYS A 488 8.17 -24.05 4.74
N GLU A 489 8.15 -23.08 5.65
CA GLU A 489 8.24 -23.34 7.09
C GLU A 489 6.99 -24.01 7.66
N ARG A 490 5.80 -23.65 7.19
CA ARG A 490 4.53 -24.31 7.56
C ARG A 490 4.46 -25.74 7.04
N GLN A 491 4.97 -26.00 5.84
CA GLN A 491 5.09 -27.37 5.31
C GLN A 491 6.02 -28.26 6.15
N GLN A 492 6.96 -27.64 6.88
CA GLN A 492 7.91 -28.34 7.75
C GLN A 492 7.43 -28.47 9.21
N LYS A 493 6.57 -27.57 9.71
CA LYS A 493 6.09 -27.54 11.10
C LYS A 493 4.60 -27.93 11.21
N THR A 494 4.28 -29.18 10.97
CA THR A 494 2.89 -29.69 10.99
C THR A 494 2.44 -30.19 12.38
N ASN A 495 2.37 -29.32 13.40
CA ASN A 495 1.73 -29.65 14.67
C ASN A 495 0.25 -29.18 14.76
N ALA A 496 -0.46 -29.24 13.66
CA ALA A 496 -1.78 -28.64 13.49
C ALA A 496 -2.98 -29.45 14.04
N LYS A 497 -2.76 -30.52 14.79
CA LYS A 497 -3.88 -31.34 15.32
C LYS A 497 -4.85 -30.59 16.25
N GLU A 498 -4.44 -29.47 16.83
CA GLU A 498 -5.26 -28.68 17.76
C GLU A 498 -5.62 -27.27 17.25
N PHE A 499 -5.28 -26.96 16.02
CA PHE A 499 -5.47 -25.67 15.39
C PHE A 499 -6.91 -25.11 15.53
N HIS A 500 -7.93 -25.93 15.29
CA HIS A 500 -9.35 -25.54 15.40
C HIS A 500 -9.83 -25.40 16.86
N ASN A 501 -9.04 -25.81 17.84
CA ASN A 501 -9.38 -25.75 19.26
C ASN A 501 -8.83 -24.48 19.96
N MET A 502 -8.10 -23.61 19.26
CA MET A 502 -7.42 -22.47 19.87
C MET A 502 -8.38 -21.52 20.62
N PHE A 503 -9.63 -21.41 20.17
CA PHE A 503 -10.65 -20.58 20.83
C PHE A 503 -11.52 -21.34 21.84
N LYS A 504 -11.27 -22.63 22.12
CA LYS A 504 -12.10 -23.41 23.05
C LYS A 504 -11.70 -23.23 24.51
N ASN A 505 -10.42 -22.93 24.78
CA ASN A 505 -9.89 -22.87 26.13
C ASN A 505 -9.02 -21.65 26.36
N ASN A 506 -9.09 -21.08 27.58
CA ASN A 506 -8.23 -19.99 28.05
C ASN A 506 -8.17 -18.76 27.10
N LEU A 507 -9.32 -18.14 26.89
CA LEU A 507 -9.45 -16.96 26.02
C LEU A 507 -8.74 -15.70 26.56
N ASP A 508 -8.39 -15.67 27.85
CA ASP A 508 -7.74 -14.52 28.49
C ASP A 508 -6.21 -14.48 28.23
N ARG A 509 -5.65 -15.55 27.67
CA ARG A 509 -4.22 -15.56 27.35
C ARG A 509 -3.89 -14.81 26.07
N VAL A 510 -2.69 -14.25 26.02
CA VAL A 510 -2.09 -13.68 24.81
C VAL A 510 -1.51 -14.81 23.97
N PRO A 511 -1.83 -14.91 22.67
CA PRO A 511 -1.22 -15.92 21.80
C PRO A 511 0.26 -15.64 21.59
N THR A 512 1.03 -16.72 21.46
CA THR A 512 2.42 -16.62 21.05
C THR A 512 2.52 -16.20 19.59
N LYS A 513 3.69 -15.75 19.19
CA LYS A 513 3.97 -15.30 17.83
C LYS A 513 3.78 -16.43 16.78
N SER A 514 4.20 -17.64 17.09
CA SER A 514 3.98 -18.80 16.22
C SER A 514 2.49 -19.16 16.12
N GLU A 515 1.73 -19.01 17.20
CA GLU A 515 0.28 -19.23 17.21
C GLU A 515 -0.46 -18.18 16.37
N LEU A 516 -0.03 -16.92 16.37
CA LEU A 516 -0.65 -15.87 15.53
C LEU A 516 -0.61 -16.22 14.04
N THR A 517 0.43 -16.90 13.58
CA THR A 517 0.52 -17.35 12.18
C THR A 517 -0.50 -18.42 11.84
N GLU A 518 -0.75 -19.35 12.79
CA GLU A 518 -1.78 -20.38 12.63
C GLU A 518 -3.18 -19.79 12.79
N LEU A 519 -3.36 -18.89 13.74
CA LEU A 519 -4.61 -18.14 13.94
C LEU A 519 -5.01 -17.34 12.71
N TRP A 520 -4.04 -16.78 11.97
CA TRP A 520 -4.34 -16.04 10.75
C TRP A 520 -5.17 -16.87 9.76
N LEU A 521 -4.77 -18.12 9.49
CA LEU A 521 -5.53 -18.99 8.58
C LEU A 521 -6.89 -19.39 9.17
N LEU A 522 -6.94 -19.69 10.48
CA LEU A 522 -8.20 -20.04 11.14
C LEU A 522 -9.19 -18.88 11.11
N VAL A 523 -8.75 -17.67 11.44
CA VAL A 523 -9.61 -16.49 11.43
C VAL A 523 -10.08 -16.18 10.02
N ASP A 524 -9.17 -16.20 9.02
CA ASP A 524 -9.53 -16.00 7.61
C ASP A 524 -10.59 -17.00 7.14
N TYR A 525 -10.43 -18.28 7.51
CA TYR A 525 -11.42 -19.33 7.22
C TYR A 525 -12.78 -19.02 7.88
N LEU A 526 -12.78 -18.74 9.18
CA LEU A 526 -14.02 -18.53 9.94
C LEU A 526 -14.82 -17.34 9.43
N ILE A 527 -14.16 -16.20 9.16
CA ILE A 527 -14.86 -14.95 8.82
C ILE A 527 -15.15 -14.79 7.32
N ASN A 528 -14.47 -15.50 6.45
CA ASN A 528 -14.64 -15.39 5.01
C ASN A 528 -15.30 -16.63 4.41
N TYR A 529 -14.69 -17.79 4.57
CA TYR A 529 -15.10 -19.00 3.88
C TYR A 529 -16.27 -19.71 4.56
N GLN A 530 -16.22 -19.93 5.86
CA GLN A 530 -17.26 -20.68 6.58
C GLN A 530 -18.66 -20.08 6.38
N ARG A 531 -18.78 -18.77 6.37
CA ARG A 531 -20.06 -18.07 6.15
C ARG A 531 -20.71 -18.35 4.79
N ILE A 532 -19.91 -18.73 3.79
CA ILE A 532 -20.42 -19.07 2.44
C ILE A 532 -21.36 -20.27 2.49
N ILE A 533 -21.13 -21.20 3.43
CA ILE A 533 -21.96 -22.40 3.60
C ILE A 533 -23.43 -22.00 3.86
N GLU A 534 -23.65 -20.95 4.65
CA GLU A 534 -24.98 -20.48 5.06
C GLU A 534 -25.52 -19.38 4.14
N THR A 535 -24.67 -18.76 3.30
CA THR A 535 -25.05 -17.67 2.41
C THR A 535 -25.98 -18.16 1.30
N ASN A 536 -27.19 -17.63 1.20
CA ASN A 536 -28.16 -17.95 0.14
C ASN A 536 -28.56 -16.72 -0.70
N ASP A 537 -28.16 -15.50 -0.29
CA ASP A 537 -28.42 -14.29 -1.05
C ASP A 537 -27.71 -14.37 -2.42
N ARG A 538 -28.50 -14.33 -3.48
CA ARG A 538 -28.02 -14.53 -4.85
C ARG A 538 -27.12 -13.37 -5.33
N VAL A 539 -27.36 -12.14 -4.85
CA VAL A 539 -26.53 -10.98 -5.20
C VAL A 539 -25.17 -11.11 -4.54
N LYS A 540 -25.14 -11.44 -3.26
CA LYS A 540 -23.92 -11.69 -2.51
C LYS A 540 -23.12 -12.87 -3.10
N LEU A 541 -23.79 -13.97 -3.44
CA LEU A 541 -23.16 -15.13 -4.09
C LEU A 541 -22.49 -14.74 -5.42
N LYS A 542 -23.10 -13.89 -6.24
CA LYS A 542 -22.49 -13.40 -7.49
C LYS A 542 -21.25 -12.53 -7.23
N LYS A 543 -21.28 -11.66 -6.22
CA LYS A 543 -20.11 -10.89 -5.80
C LYS A 543 -18.98 -11.81 -5.32
N LEU A 544 -19.30 -12.79 -4.47
CA LEU A 544 -18.34 -13.77 -3.97
C LEU A 544 -17.78 -14.66 -5.08
N GLN A 545 -18.62 -15.11 -6.02
CA GLN A 545 -18.19 -15.88 -7.18
C GLN A 545 -17.12 -15.13 -7.97
N ARG A 546 -17.38 -13.87 -8.29
CA ARG A 546 -16.46 -13.02 -9.04
C ARG A 546 -15.14 -12.81 -8.28
N PHE A 547 -15.23 -12.51 -6.98
CA PHE A 547 -14.07 -12.30 -6.13
C PHE A 547 -13.25 -13.59 -5.94
N LEU A 548 -13.89 -14.72 -5.62
CA LEU A 548 -13.22 -16.00 -5.43
C LEU A 548 -12.60 -16.54 -6.72
N THR A 549 -13.20 -16.26 -7.88
CA THR A 549 -12.58 -16.58 -9.18
C THR A 549 -11.24 -15.84 -9.31
N ASP A 550 -11.21 -14.55 -9.00
CA ASP A 550 -9.98 -13.78 -9.02
C ASP A 550 -8.95 -14.29 -8.00
N VAL A 551 -9.40 -14.63 -6.79
CA VAL A 551 -8.55 -15.22 -5.75
C VAL A 551 -7.96 -16.56 -6.20
N SER A 552 -8.78 -17.47 -6.73
CA SER A 552 -8.35 -18.84 -7.07
C SER A 552 -7.48 -18.90 -8.32
N ASP A 553 -7.82 -18.11 -9.35
CA ASP A 553 -7.19 -18.23 -10.67
C ASP A 553 -5.99 -17.29 -10.82
N ARG A 554 -5.93 -16.21 -10.03
CA ARG A 554 -4.95 -15.14 -10.25
C ARG A 554 -4.12 -14.77 -9.03
N MET A 555 -4.71 -14.75 -7.81
CA MET A 555 -4.02 -14.27 -6.60
C MET A 555 -3.30 -15.39 -5.84
N THR A 556 -3.95 -16.53 -5.65
CA THR A 556 -3.47 -17.63 -4.82
C THR A 556 -3.60 -18.96 -5.54
N ILE A 557 -2.95 -19.07 -6.70
CA ILE A 557 -2.96 -20.27 -7.52
C ILE A 557 -2.46 -21.45 -6.68
N GLY A 558 -3.20 -22.57 -6.73
CA GLY A 558 -2.89 -23.76 -5.92
C GLY A 558 -3.46 -23.73 -4.50
N ASN A 559 -4.36 -22.78 -4.18
CA ASN A 559 -5.04 -22.76 -2.89
C ASN A 559 -6.31 -23.62 -2.93
N PRO A 560 -6.37 -24.74 -2.17
CA PRO A 560 -7.54 -25.62 -2.22
C PRO A 560 -8.77 -25.04 -1.52
N ILE A 561 -8.61 -24.19 -0.48
CA ILE A 561 -9.76 -23.59 0.23
C ILE A 561 -10.53 -22.68 -0.73
N SER A 562 -9.85 -21.79 -1.45
CA SER A 562 -10.52 -20.87 -2.37
C SER A 562 -11.24 -21.62 -3.49
N ASN A 563 -10.66 -22.70 -4.03
CA ASN A 563 -11.29 -23.52 -5.05
C ASN A 563 -12.50 -24.31 -4.50
N LEU A 564 -12.40 -24.93 -3.30
CA LEU A 564 -13.53 -25.58 -2.67
C LEU A 564 -14.71 -24.63 -2.49
N PHE A 565 -14.47 -23.46 -1.90
CA PHE A 565 -15.55 -22.51 -1.61
C PHE A 565 -16.08 -21.82 -2.85
N LEU A 566 -15.27 -21.61 -3.89
CA LEU A 566 -15.78 -21.22 -5.21
C LEU A 566 -16.69 -22.31 -5.78
N GLY A 567 -16.32 -23.59 -5.67
CA GLY A 567 -17.17 -24.72 -6.06
C GLY A 567 -18.52 -24.72 -5.34
N ILE A 568 -18.54 -24.44 -4.02
CA ILE A 568 -19.78 -24.30 -3.25
C ILE A 568 -20.63 -23.13 -3.76
N VAL A 569 -20.03 -21.99 -4.04
CA VAL A 569 -20.72 -20.81 -4.61
C VAL A 569 -21.31 -21.15 -5.99
N GLU A 570 -20.54 -21.81 -6.85
CA GLU A 570 -21.01 -22.22 -8.18
C GLU A 570 -22.19 -23.20 -8.10
N THR A 571 -22.15 -24.17 -7.16
CA THR A 571 -23.29 -25.07 -6.88
C THR A 571 -24.53 -24.26 -6.48
N LYS A 572 -24.41 -23.32 -5.55
CA LYS A 572 -25.53 -22.47 -5.11
C LYS A 572 -26.08 -21.56 -6.20
N LEU A 573 -25.26 -21.23 -7.20
CA LEU A 573 -25.67 -20.48 -8.39
C LEU A 573 -26.23 -21.34 -9.50
N GLY A 574 -26.25 -22.68 -9.35
CA GLY A 574 -26.75 -23.65 -10.34
C GLY A 574 -25.74 -23.96 -11.46
N ARG A 575 -24.45 -23.71 -11.27
CA ARG A 575 -23.38 -23.94 -12.26
C ARG A 575 -22.61 -25.22 -11.96
N ASN A 576 -23.25 -26.34 -11.98
CA ASN A 576 -22.73 -27.64 -11.50
C ASN A 576 -21.43 -28.07 -12.19
N ILE A 577 -21.28 -27.89 -13.50
CA ILE A 577 -20.05 -28.26 -14.24
C ILE A 577 -18.83 -27.51 -13.69
N GLU A 578 -18.96 -26.21 -13.48
CA GLU A 578 -17.86 -25.39 -12.92
C GLU A 578 -17.62 -25.74 -11.44
N ALA A 579 -18.69 -26.01 -10.69
CA ALA A 579 -18.59 -26.46 -9.30
C ALA A 579 -17.75 -27.74 -9.17
N ASP A 580 -18.04 -28.74 -10.00
CA ASP A 580 -17.31 -30.01 -10.01
C ASP A 580 -15.84 -29.83 -10.41
N ARG A 581 -15.58 -28.98 -11.42
CA ARG A 581 -14.22 -28.63 -11.83
C ARG A 581 -13.44 -28.00 -10.68
N ARG A 582 -14.03 -27.07 -9.94
CA ARG A 582 -13.39 -26.40 -8.81
C ARG A 582 -13.10 -27.35 -7.65
N LYS A 583 -14.02 -28.23 -7.33
CA LYS A 583 -13.83 -29.28 -6.31
C LYS A 583 -12.73 -30.27 -6.71
N LEU A 584 -12.65 -30.64 -7.98
CA LEU A 584 -11.57 -31.50 -8.49
C LEU A 584 -10.20 -30.83 -8.32
N LEU A 585 -10.05 -29.57 -8.71
CA LEU A 585 -8.82 -28.79 -8.49
C LEU A 585 -8.45 -28.72 -7.00
N ALA A 586 -9.44 -28.54 -6.11
CA ALA A 586 -9.19 -28.54 -4.68
C ALA A 586 -8.62 -29.90 -4.22
N LYS A 587 -9.16 -31.02 -4.68
CA LYS A 587 -8.66 -32.38 -4.39
C LYS A 587 -7.24 -32.58 -4.88
N GLU A 588 -6.90 -32.13 -6.08
CA GLU A 588 -5.54 -32.18 -6.64
C GLU A 588 -4.55 -31.45 -5.74
N TYR A 589 -4.83 -30.19 -5.38
CA TYR A 589 -3.96 -29.38 -4.54
C TYR A 589 -3.81 -29.93 -3.11
N ILE A 590 -4.84 -30.57 -2.57
CA ILE A 590 -4.76 -31.25 -1.27
C ILE A 590 -3.85 -32.47 -1.39
N SER A 591 -3.97 -33.28 -2.45
CA SER A 591 -3.18 -34.50 -2.63
C SER A 591 -1.67 -34.21 -2.71
N GLU A 592 -1.29 -33.06 -3.23
CA GLU A 592 0.10 -32.63 -3.39
C GLU A 592 0.72 -32.03 -2.11
N SER A 593 -0.09 -31.79 -1.06
CA SER A 593 0.38 -31.03 0.10
C SER A 593 -0.08 -31.58 1.43
N LYS A 594 0.84 -32.20 2.21
CA LYS A 594 0.56 -32.65 3.57
C LYS A 594 0.06 -31.52 4.49
N TYR A 595 0.51 -30.29 4.24
CA TYR A 595 0.02 -29.10 4.94
C TYR A 595 -1.48 -28.94 4.74
N TRP A 596 -1.95 -28.98 3.49
CA TRP A 596 -3.37 -28.83 3.20
C TRP A 596 -4.21 -30.02 3.65
N GLN A 597 -3.71 -31.25 3.51
CA GLN A 597 -4.39 -32.45 4.05
C GLN A 597 -4.71 -32.28 5.52
N THR A 598 -3.69 -31.92 6.33
CA THR A 598 -3.87 -31.72 7.78
C THR A 598 -4.89 -30.61 8.10
N ARG A 599 -4.91 -29.50 7.33
CA ARG A 599 -5.85 -28.39 7.55
C ARG A 599 -7.28 -28.76 7.16
N PHE A 600 -7.46 -29.47 6.06
CA PHE A 600 -8.77 -29.95 5.63
C PHE A 600 -9.36 -30.94 6.61
N ASP A 601 -8.56 -31.87 7.10
CA ASP A 601 -8.97 -32.81 8.16
C ASP A 601 -9.36 -32.08 9.44
N SER A 602 -8.52 -31.14 9.89
CA SER A 602 -8.75 -30.38 11.13
C SER A 602 -10.00 -29.50 11.09
N LEU A 603 -10.37 -29.00 9.93
CA LEU A 603 -11.55 -28.15 9.72
C LEU A 603 -12.77 -28.92 9.21
N ASN A 604 -12.72 -30.25 9.11
CA ASN A 604 -13.75 -31.12 8.54
C ASN A 604 -14.18 -30.73 7.12
N LEU A 605 -13.24 -30.20 6.31
CA LEU A 605 -13.53 -29.74 4.95
C LEU A 605 -13.54 -30.85 3.91
N MET A 606 -12.99 -32.02 4.23
CA MET A 606 -12.99 -33.17 3.34
C MET A 606 -14.42 -33.62 2.97
N GLU A 607 -15.38 -33.45 3.87
CA GLU A 607 -16.79 -33.81 3.65
C GLU A 607 -17.50 -32.87 2.64
N LEU A 608 -16.95 -31.69 2.37
CA LEU A 608 -17.51 -30.70 1.44
C LEU A 608 -17.02 -30.87 0.00
N LEU A 609 -16.00 -31.72 -0.21
CA LEU A 609 -15.45 -32.04 -1.52
C LEU A 609 -16.34 -33.04 -2.26
#